data_e6a33fe982dd2f02d803459433bf8bb8
#
_entry.id   e6a33fe982dd2f02d803459433bf8bb8
#
_cell.length_a   1.000
_cell.length_b   1.000
_cell.length_c   1.000
_cell.angle_alpha   90.00
_cell.angle_beta   90.00
_cell.angle_gamma   90.00
#
_symmetry.space_group_name_H-M   'P 1'
#
loop_
_entity.id
_entity.type
_entity.pdbx_description
1 polymer ?
#
loop_
_entity_poly.entity_id
_entity_poly.type
_entity_poly.pdbx_seq_one_letter_code
_entity_poly.pdbx_strand_id
1 'polypeptide(L)'
;MRVSANMPDDVHVLHDALVRLREHKKGEPLTLDLKNCGTALRFLQVHLERCYPGEPITLTGDARLLERNGAPTTQTTSARILHGDDIPYSADESPYITMSRRLAAAYQPNMADTIERDWSAAAFWYEYVAINGGELLLESLTDDSLQGDRIVADIFAEHFGVSTTFTPTGATISNQQPVISHHLAVDIDFDRTPDLYPAIALTCERLGITLHATGTERLAYKESNRLEAVAHHETRHDHRMAMALLVAGFPVDDTECITKSYPTFLQQWQAICH
;
A
#
# COMPACT_ATOMS: atom_id res chain seq x y z
N MET A 1 0.63 3.26 -21.90
CA MET A 1 1.71 3.04 -20.89
C MET A 1 2.55 1.86 -21.40
N ARG A 2 3.88 1.94 -21.38
CA ARG A 2 4.74 0.77 -21.65
C ARG A 2 5.13 0.20 -20.28
N VAL A 3 4.79 -1.06 -20.04
CA VAL A 3 5.18 -1.77 -18.81
C VAL A 3 6.53 -2.43 -19.07
N SER A 4 7.51 -2.16 -18.21
CA SER A 4 8.84 -2.78 -18.27
C SER A 4 8.86 -4.02 -17.35
N ALA A 5 9.77 -4.95 -17.63
CA ALA A 5 9.94 -6.17 -16.81
C ALA A 5 10.28 -5.89 -15.33
N ASN A 6 10.73 -4.68 -15.02
CA ASN A 6 11.11 -4.25 -13.66
C ASN A 6 9.97 -3.53 -12.91
N MET A 7 8.75 -3.54 -13.43
CA MET A 7 7.61 -2.98 -12.71
C MET A 7 7.00 -4.00 -11.75
N PRO A 8 6.35 -3.55 -10.66
CA PRO A 8 5.62 -4.41 -9.75
C PRO A 8 4.59 -5.31 -10.46
N ASP A 9 4.39 -6.52 -9.95
CA ASP A 9 3.40 -7.45 -10.49
C ASP A 9 1.99 -6.87 -10.50
N ASP A 10 1.64 -6.10 -9.47
CA ASP A 10 0.35 -5.41 -9.38
C ASP A 10 0.14 -4.41 -10.53
N VAL A 11 1.23 -3.79 -11.04
CA VAL A 11 1.18 -2.90 -12.22
C VAL A 11 0.93 -3.70 -13.49
N HIS A 12 1.54 -4.88 -13.63
CA HIS A 12 1.29 -5.78 -14.77
C HIS A 12 -0.18 -6.22 -14.81
N VAL A 13 -0.72 -6.67 -13.68
CA VAL A 13 -2.13 -7.08 -13.56
C VAL A 13 -3.08 -5.95 -13.95
N LEU A 14 -2.84 -4.74 -13.42
CA LEU A 14 -3.66 -3.56 -13.76
C LEU A 14 -3.53 -3.18 -15.24
N HIS A 15 -2.32 -3.19 -15.77
CA HIS A 15 -2.07 -2.89 -17.18
C HIS A 15 -2.82 -3.86 -18.12
N ASP A 16 -2.72 -5.16 -17.86
CA ASP A 16 -3.39 -6.18 -18.69
C ASP A 16 -4.92 -6.03 -18.63
N ALA A 17 -5.46 -5.74 -17.46
CA ALA A 17 -6.88 -5.43 -17.31
C ALA A 17 -7.31 -4.20 -18.13
N LEU A 18 -6.51 -3.11 -18.09
CA LEU A 18 -6.77 -1.89 -18.86
C LEU A 18 -6.66 -2.10 -20.37
N VAL A 19 -5.71 -2.94 -20.84
CA VAL A 19 -5.62 -3.33 -22.26
C VAL A 19 -6.88 -4.04 -22.71
N ARG A 20 -7.32 -5.05 -21.94
CA ARG A 20 -8.56 -5.80 -22.25
C ARG A 20 -9.79 -4.92 -22.22
N LEU A 21 -9.87 -3.94 -21.30
CA LEU A 21 -10.97 -2.97 -21.26
C LEU A 21 -11.01 -2.08 -22.51
N ARG A 22 -9.84 -1.68 -23.04
CA ARG A 22 -9.78 -0.87 -24.27
C ARG A 22 -10.23 -1.64 -25.51
N GLU A 23 -10.06 -2.96 -25.52
CA GLU A 23 -10.48 -3.85 -26.59
C GLU A 23 -11.93 -4.34 -26.41
N HIS A 24 -12.53 -4.03 -25.26
CA HIS A 24 -13.89 -4.48 -24.92
C HIS A 24 -14.92 -3.87 -25.87
N LYS A 25 -15.81 -4.73 -26.35
CA LYS A 25 -16.95 -4.32 -27.17
C LYS A 25 -18.19 -4.14 -26.30
N LYS A 26 -18.83 -3.01 -26.47
CA LYS A 26 -20.01 -2.65 -25.70
C LYS A 26 -21.07 -3.76 -25.69
N GLY A 27 -21.49 -4.12 -24.47
CA GLY A 27 -22.53 -5.14 -24.24
C GLY A 27 -22.04 -6.60 -24.28
N GLU A 28 -20.78 -6.86 -24.63
CA GLU A 28 -20.22 -8.22 -24.56
C GLU A 28 -19.74 -8.53 -23.12
N PRO A 29 -19.95 -9.76 -22.58
CA PRO A 29 -19.41 -10.12 -21.29
C PRO A 29 -17.87 -10.10 -21.27
N LEU A 30 -17.27 -9.46 -20.25
CA LEU A 30 -15.82 -9.44 -20.04
C LEU A 30 -15.50 -9.86 -18.61
N THR A 31 -14.58 -10.80 -18.44
CA THR A 31 -14.06 -11.18 -17.12
C THR A 31 -12.60 -10.76 -17.03
N LEU A 32 -12.23 -9.99 -16.00
CA LEU A 32 -10.88 -9.54 -15.69
C LEU A 32 -10.38 -10.27 -14.44
N ASP A 33 -9.36 -11.11 -14.61
CA ASP A 33 -8.70 -11.83 -13.51
C ASP A 33 -7.59 -10.97 -12.93
N LEU A 34 -7.78 -10.52 -11.71
CA LEU A 34 -6.87 -9.62 -10.99
C LEU A 34 -5.90 -10.36 -10.08
N LYS A 35 -5.86 -11.70 -10.13
CA LYS A 35 -5.00 -12.52 -9.29
C LYS A 35 -5.21 -12.19 -7.80
N ASN A 36 -4.14 -11.83 -7.09
CA ASN A 36 -4.21 -11.35 -5.69
C ASN A 36 -3.95 -9.83 -5.58
N CYS A 37 -4.27 -9.06 -6.64
CA CYS A 37 -4.02 -7.63 -6.66
C CYS A 37 -5.19 -6.81 -6.11
N GLY A 38 -5.19 -6.55 -4.81
CA GLY A 38 -6.22 -5.73 -4.15
C GLY A 38 -6.23 -4.28 -4.61
N THR A 39 -5.08 -3.73 -5.00
CA THR A 39 -4.96 -2.38 -5.54
C THR A 39 -5.65 -2.27 -6.88
N ALA A 40 -5.36 -3.18 -7.82
CA ALA A 40 -6.04 -3.20 -9.12
C ALA A 40 -7.55 -3.35 -8.98
N LEU A 41 -8.03 -4.20 -8.06
CA LEU A 41 -9.46 -4.37 -7.81
C LEU A 41 -10.13 -3.04 -7.43
N ARG A 42 -9.57 -2.31 -6.49
CA ARG A 42 -10.15 -1.06 -5.97
C ARG A 42 -10.11 0.07 -7.00
N PHE A 43 -9.01 0.21 -7.72
CA PHE A 43 -8.90 1.23 -8.78
C PHE A 43 -9.81 0.91 -9.96
N LEU A 44 -9.91 -0.35 -10.37
CA LEU A 44 -10.80 -0.75 -11.46
C LEU A 44 -12.28 -0.61 -11.10
N GLN A 45 -12.68 -0.87 -9.85
CA GLN A 45 -14.04 -0.60 -9.41
C GLN A 45 -14.47 0.84 -9.72
N VAL A 46 -13.67 1.82 -9.26
CA VAL A 46 -13.94 3.25 -9.52
C VAL A 46 -13.89 3.58 -11.01
N HIS A 47 -12.92 3.00 -11.74
CA HIS A 47 -12.80 3.22 -13.18
C HIS A 47 -14.00 2.66 -13.98
N LEU A 48 -14.47 1.47 -13.62
CA LEU A 48 -15.63 0.85 -14.26
C LEU A 48 -16.93 1.62 -13.98
N GLU A 49 -17.13 2.03 -12.73
CA GLU A 49 -18.28 2.87 -12.34
C GLU A 49 -18.37 4.13 -13.22
N ARG A 50 -17.23 4.74 -13.52
CA ARG A 50 -17.18 6.00 -14.25
C ARG A 50 -17.19 5.85 -15.77
N CYS A 51 -16.42 4.90 -16.30
CA CYS A 51 -16.14 4.81 -17.73
C CYS A 51 -16.96 3.73 -18.46
N TYR A 52 -17.46 2.73 -17.72
CA TYR A 52 -18.18 1.58 -18.28
C TYR A 52 -19.51 1.31 -17.55
N PRO A 53 -20.38 2.33 -17.36
CA PRO A 53 -21.61 2.16 -16.61
C PRO A 53 -22.56 1.15 -17.31
N GLY A 54 -23.01 0.12 -16.54
CA GLY A 54 -23.95 -0.88 -17.02
C GLY A 54 -23.38 -1.96 -17.94
N GLU A 55 -22.06 -1.94 -18.22
CA GLU A 55 -21.42 -2.99 -19.00
C GLU A 55 -21.29 -4.30 -18.20
N PRO A 56 -21.46 -5.47 -18.84
CA PRO A 56 -21.39 -6.78 -18.18
C PRO A 56 -19.92 -7.19 -17.91
N ILE A 57 -19.24 -6.41 -17.08
CA ILE A 57 -17.83 -6.63 -16.74
C ILE A 57 -17.74 -7.23 -15.34
N THR A 58 -17.02 -8.35 -15.23
CA THR A 58 -16.80 -9.07 -13.98
C THR A 58 -15.33 -8.95 -13.57
N LEU A 59 -15.08 -8.56 -12.32
CA LEU A 59 -13.76 -8.63 -11.69
C LEU A 59 -13.68 -9.92 -10.89
N THR A 60 -12.61 -10.69 -11.08
CA THR A 60 -12.33 -11.93 -10.36
C THR A 60 -10.87 -11.96 -9.91
N GLY A 61 -10.49 -12.95 -9.12
CA GLY A 61 -9.13 -13.15 -8.65
C GLY A 61 -9.03 -14.36 -7.75
N ASP A 62 -7.91 -14.50 -7.04
CA ASP A 62 -7.66 -15.58 -6.10
C ASP A 62 -8.67 -15.55 -4.95
N ALA A 63 -8.94 -16.72 -4.33
CA ALA A 63 -9.86 -16.84 -3.21
C ALA A 63 -9.57 -15.80 -2.11
N ARG A 64 -8.30 -15.59 -1.78
CA ARG A 64 -7.87 -14.60 -0.78
C ARG A 64 -8.25 -13.17 -1.14
N LEU A 65 -8.15 -12.78 -2.43
CA LEU A 65 -8.58 -11.47 -2.89
C LEU A 65 -10.09 -11.27 -2.70
N LEU A 66 -10.86 -12.30 -3.03
CA LEU A 66 -12.33 -12.26 -2.94
C LEU A 66 -12.79 -12.20 -1.48
N GLU A 67 -12.20 -13.00 -0.60
CA GLU A 67 -12.47 -12.99 0.86
C GLU A 67 -12.23 -11.60 1.48
N ARG A 68 -11.10 -10.96 1.15
CA ARG A 68 -10.72 -9.63 1.64
C ARG A 68 -11.71 -8.53 1.29
N ASN A 69 -12.51 -8.72 0.26
CA ASN A 69 -13.50 -7.76 -0.21
C ASN A 69 -14.94 -8.17 0.12
N GLY A 70 -15.13 -9.15 1.02
CA GLY A 70 -16.45 -9.60 1.48
C GLY A 70 -17.25 -10.31 0.41
N ALA A 71 -16.64 -10.70 -0.72
CA ALA A 71 -17.28 -11.50 -1.73
C ALA A 71 -17.29 -12.98 -1.28
N PRO A 72 -18.44 -13.68 -1.30
CA PRO A 72 -18.44 -15.12 -1.12
C PRO A 72 -17.63 -15.76 -2.26
N THR A 73 -16.84 -16.77 -1.93
CA THR A 73 -15.90 -17.49 -2.82
C THR A 73 -16.53 -18.08 -4.09
N THR A 74 -17.84 -18.02 -4.21
CA THR A 74 -18.62 -18.61 -5.32
C THR A 74 -19.49 -17.60 -6.08
N GLN A 75 -19.45 -16.31 -5.74
CA GLN A 75 -20.25 -15.33 -6.47
C GLN A 75 -19.40 -14.47 -7.39
N THR A 76 -19.68 -14.58 -8.68
CA THR A 76 -19.39 -13.58 -9.69
C THR A 76 -19.90 -12.24 -9.17
N THR A 77 -19.01 -11.38 -8.75
CA THR A 77 -19.39 -10.03 -8.38
C THR A 77 -19.67 -9.31 -9.69
N SER A 78 -20.92 -9.40 -10.17
CA SER A 78 -21.40 -8.42 -11.13
C SER A 78 -21.13 -7.07 -10.48
N ALA A 79 -20.31 -6.22 -11.10
CA ALA A 79 -20.07 -4.89 -10.62
C ALA A 79 -21.43 -4.21 -10.49
N ARG A 80 -21.99 -4.19 -9.28
CA ARG A 80 -23.23 -3.50 -8.99
C ARG A 80 -22.88 -2.04 -8.95
N ILE A 81 -23.03 -1.41 -10.10
CA ILE A 81 -22.73 -0.01 -10.29
C ILE A 81 -23.71 0.78 -9.43
N LEU A 82 -23.15 1.43 -8.44
CA LEU A 82 -23.80 2.55 -7.77
C LEU A 82 -23.37 3.79 -8.55
N HIS A 83 -24.34 4.52 -9.10
CA HIS A 83 -24.08 5.75 -9.84
C HIS A 83 -23.32 6.75 -8.98
N GLY A 84 -22.27 7.37 -9.55
CA GLY A 84 -21.19 8.06 -8.84
C GLY A 84 -21.54 9.32 -8.06
N ASP A 85 -22.76 9.85 -8.12
CA ASP A 85 -23.11 11.12 -7.47
C ASP A 85 -23.81 10.96 -6.11
N ASP A 86 -24.27 9.75 -5.75
CA ASP A 86 -25.14 9.52 -4.59
C ASP A 86 -24.51 8.66 -3.48
N ILE A 87 -23.22 8.34 -3.52
CA ILE A 87 -22.64 7.50 -2.49
C ILE A 87 -22.04 8.38 -1.39
N PRO A 88 -22.67 8.44 -0.21
CA PRO A 88 -22.09 9.12 0.92
C PRO A 88 -20.77 8.46 1.28
N TYR A 89 -19.79 9.27 1.63
CA TYR A 89 -18.52 8.90 2.23
C TYR A 89 -18.82 8.02 3.46
N SER A 90 -18.75 6.70 3.33
CA SER A 90 -18.89 5.85 4.50
C SER A 90 -17.53 5.72 5.20
N ALA A 91 -17.54 5.79 6.53
CA ALA A 91 -16.34 5.54 7.33
C ALA A 91 -15.76 4.14 7.07
N ASP A 92 -16.57 3.24 6.52
CA ASP A 92 -16.22 1.85 6.22
C ASP A 92 -15.59 1.65 4.83
N GLU A 93 -15.50 2.71 4.00
CA GLU A 93 -14.92 2.58 2.67
C GLU A 93 -13.39 2.41 2.76
N SER A 94 -12.85 1.50 1.94
CA SER A 94 -11.40 1.32 1.83
C SER A 94 -10.70 2.64 1.51
N PRO A 95 -9.63 3.02 2.22
CA PRO A 95 -8.85 4.23 1.93
C PRO A 95 -8.41 4.34 0.47
N TYR A 96 -8.15 3.22 -0.20
CA TYR A 96 -7.78 3.17 -1.62
C TYR A 96 -8.93 3.51 -2.56
N ILE A 97 -10.16 3.13 -2.24
CA ILE A 97 -11.35 3.53 -3.01
C ILE A 97 -11.56 5.03 -2.88
N THR A 98 -11.47 5.54 -1.66
CA THR A 98 -11.53 7.00 -1.37
C THR A 98 -10.47 7.78 -2.17
N MET A 99 -9.21 7.31 -2.15
CA MET A 99 -8.12 7.91 -2.91
C MET A 99 -8.42 7.87 -4.43
N SER A 100 -8.87 6.74 -4.95
CA SER A 100 -9.21 6.59 -6.37
C SER A 100 -10.31 7.54 -6.81
N ARG A 101 -11.33 7.76 -5.98
CA ARG A 101 -12.43 8.71 -6.26
C ARG A 101 -11.93 10.15 -6.26
N ARG A 102 -11.05 10.52 -5.33
CA ARG A 102 -10.42 11.84 -5.29
C ARG A 102 -9.55 12.08 -6.51
N LEU A 103 -8.71 11.12 -6.88
CA LEU A 103 -7.89 11.19 -8.11
C LEU A 103 -8.77 11.33 -9.35
N ALA A 104 -9.84 10.53 -9.46
CA ALA A 104 -10.77 10.61 -10.58
C ALA A 104 -11.50 11.95 -10.65
N ALA A 105 -11.83 12.57 -9.52
CA ALA A 105 -12.46 13.89 -9.45
C ALA A 105 -11.47 15.03 -9.77
N ALA A 106 -10.23 14.90 -9.34
CA ALA A 106 -9.17 15.90 -9.56
C ALA A 106 -8.52 15.80 -10.95
N TYR A 107 -8.71 14.67 -11.68
CA TYR A 107 -8.06 14.44 -12.96
C TYR A 107 -8.46 15.49 -13.99
N GLN A 108 -7.44 16.14 -14.55
CA GLN A 108 -7.54 17.01 -15.71
C GLN A 108 -6.64 16.46 -16.84
N PRO A 109 -7.08 16.51 -18.12
CA PRO A 109 -6.34 15.93 -19.25
C PRO A 109 -4.90 16.47 -19.45
N ASN A 110 -4.59 17.62 -18.85
CA ASN A 110 -3.29 18.31 -19.00
C ASN A 110 -2.47 18.27 -17.68
N MET A 111 -2.85 17.47 -16.71
CA MET A 111 -1.99 17.26 -15.53
C MET A 111 -0.65 16.68 -15.97
N ALA A 112 0.44 17.28 -15.49
CA ALA A 112 1.78 16.73 -15.71
C ALA A 112 1.85 15.28 -15.16
N ASP A 113 2.49 14.41 -15.92
CA ASP A 113 2.64 12.99 -15.61
C ASP A 113 3.66 12.75 -14.45
N THR A 114 3.60 13.54 -13.39
CA THR A 114 4.39 13.28 -12.19
C THR A 114 3.71 12.18 -11.40
N ILE A 115 4.31 10.98 -11.44
CA ILE A 115 3.86 9.85 -10.66
C ILE A 115 4.47 9.99 -9.26
N GLU A 116 3.63 10.23 -8.27
CA GLU A 116 4.03 10.16 -6.87
C GLU A 116 4.40 8.72 -6.50
N ARG A 117 5.46 8.55 -5.71
CA ARG A 117 5.84 7.23 -5.19
C ARG A 117 4.91 6.76 -4.08
N ASP A 118 4.97 5.47 -3.79
CA ASP A 118 4.13 4.80 -2.81
C ASP A 118 4.60 5.12 -1.38
N TRP A 119 3.74 5.80 -0.62
CA TRP A 119 3.97 6.10 0.80
C TRP A 119 3.98 4.86 1.69
N SER A 120 3.23 3.81 1.34
CA SER A 120 3.33 2.55 2.06
C SER A 120 4.72 1.92 1.90
N ALA A 121 5.32 2.04 0.71
CA ALA A 121 6.69 1.57 0.48
C ALA A 121 7.73 2.45 1.17
N ALA A 122 7.47 3.76 1.30
CA ALA A 122 8.34 4.68 2.02
C ALA A 122 8.47 4.30 3.51
N ALA A 123 7.43 3.70 4.12
CA ALA A 123 7.42 3.33 5.53
C ALA A 123 8.64 2.47 5.94
N PHE A 124 9.12 1.60 5.05
CA PHE A 124 10.29 0.75 5.33
C PHE A 124 11.60 1.56 5.41
N TRP A 125 11.70 2.68 4.71
CA TRP A 125 12.83 3.58 4.83
C TRP A 125 12.75 4.46 6.08
N TYR A 126 11.55 4.82 6.51
CA TYR A 126 11.32 5.44 7.82
C TYR A 126 11.71 4.49 8.95
N GLU A 127 11.32 3.22 8.88
CA GLU A 127 11.73 2.15 9.79
C GLU A 127 13.26 2.05 9.84
N TYR A 128 13.93 2.00 8.66
CA TYR A 128 15.38 1.94 8.59
C TYR A 128 16.05 3.11 9.33
N VAL A 129 15.60 4.33 9.02
CA VAL A 129 16.19 5.55 9.63
C VAL A 129 15.88 5.64 11.13
N ALA A 130 14.71 5.17 11.57
CA ALA A 130 14.38 5.12 12.99
C ALA A 130 15.31 4.18 13.77
N ILE A 131 15.62 3.01 13.20
CA ILE A 131 16.43 1.98 13.85
C ILE A 131 17.93 2.30 13.77
N ASN A 132 18.39 2.76 12.60
CA ASN A 132 19.83 2.87 12.31
C ASN A 132 20.35 4.33 12.36
N GLY A 133 19.45 5.31 12.38
CA GLY A 133 19.81 6.72 12.21
C GLY A 133 20.17 7.07 10.76
N GLY A 134 20.74 8.26 10.58
CA GLY A 134 21.21 8.73 9.27
C GLY A 134 20.19 9.56 8.51
N GLU A 135 20.40 9.67 7.21
CA GLU A 135 19.60 10.48 6.30
C GLU A 135 19.40 9.77 4.96
N LEU A 136 18.17 9.81 4.43
CA LEU A 136 17.83 9.26 3.12
C LEU A 136 16.96 10.25 2.33
N LEU A 137 17.23 10.36 1.02
CA LEU A 137 16.34 11.05 0.08
C LEU A 137 15.37 10.05 -0.55
N LEU A 138 14.09 10.25 -0.33
CA LEU A 138 12.99 9.51 -0.94
C LEU A 138 12.40 10.36 -2.09
N GLU A 139 12.85 10.08 -3.30
CA GLU A 139 12.45 10.84 -4.48
C GLU A 139 10.96 10.72 -4.77
N SER A 140 10.37 11.78 -5.35
CA SER A 140 8.99 11.81 -5.85
C SER A 140 7.91 11.54 -4.78
N LEU A 141 8.19 11.82 -3.50
CA LEU A 141 7.19 11.92 -2.45
C LEU A 141 6.81 13.38 -2.22
N THR A 142 5.54 13.67 -1.99
CA THR A 142 5.01 15.02 -1.81
C THR A 142 4.26 15.16 -0.49
N ASP A 143 4.30 16.34 0.11
CA ASP A 143 3.55 16.63 1.34
C ASP A 143 2.03 16.65 1.10
N ASP A 144 1.62 17.19 -0.05
CA ASP A 144 0.20 17.21 -0.49
C ASP A 144 -0.16 15.90 -1.21
N SER A 145 -0.08 14.78 -0.48
CA SER A 145 -0.40 13.47 -0.99
C SER A 145 -1.84 13.08 -0.70
N LEU A 146 -2.49 12.43 -1.68
CA LEU A 146 -3.79 11.78 -1.51
C LEU A 146 -3.68 10.37 -0.89
N GLN A 147 -2.48 9.85 -0.74
CA GLN A 147 -2.24 8.55 -0.13
C GLN A 147 -2.40 8.66 1.40
N GLY A 148 -3.26 7.81 1.99
CA GLY A 148 -3.49 7.82 3.44
C GLY A 148 -2.22 7.54 4.25
N ASP A 149 -1.33 6.70 3.70
CA ASP A 149 -0.09 6.30 4.36
C ASP A 149 0.97 7.42 4.43
N ARG A 150 0.71 8.61 3.82
CA ARG A 150 1.55 9.81 4.03
C ARG A 150 1.70 10.15 5.52
N ILE A 151 0.72 9.79 6.34
CA ILE A 151 0.75 9.98 7.80
C ILE A 151 1.96 9.31 8.48
N VAL A 152 2.64 8.38 7.79
CA VAL A 152 3.87 7.75 8.29
C VAL A 152 4.93 8.80 8.66
N ALA A 153 5.02 9.89 7.90
CA ALA A 153 5.95 10.98 8.22
C ALA A 153 5.66 11.62 9.58
N ASP A 154 4.38 11.82 9.89
CA ASP A 154 3.95 12.43 11.16
C ASP A 154 4.12 11.45 12.32
N ILE A 155 3.74 10.18 12.14
CA ILE A 155 3.91 9.12 13.13
C ILE A 155 5.40 8.95 13.50
N PHE A 156 6.27 8.89 12.50
CA PHE A 156 7.70 8.69 12.76
C PHE A 156 8.38 9.93 13.34
N ALA A 157 7.89 11.13 13.01
CA ALA A 157 8.37 12.36 13.66
C ALA A 157 7.95 12.43 15.13
N GLU A 158 6.71 12.08 15.45
CA GLU A 158 6.17 12.16 16.80
C GLU A 158 6.75 11.10 17.74
N HIS A 159 6.88 9.85 17.25
CA HIS A 159 7.17 8.71 18.11
C HIS A 159 8.58 8.15 17.99
N PHE A 160 9.25 8.33 16.83
CA PHE A 160 10.53 7.68 16.54
C PHE A 160 11.67 8.65 16.18
N GLY A 161 11.41 9.96 16.25
CA GLY A 161 12.42 10.99 16.03
C GLY A 161 12.93 11.15 14.59
N VAL A 162 12.18 10.62 13.61
CA VAL A 162 12.53 10.76 12.20
C VAL A 162 11.87 12.01 11.63
N SER A 163 12.65 13.04 11.37
CA SER A 163 12.17 14.26 10.72
C SER A 163 12.05 14.09 9.21
N THR A 164 11.08 14.78 8.62
CA THR A 164 10.85 14.81 7.17
C THR A 164 10.95 16.25 6.66
N THR A 165 11.76 16.48 5.64
CA THR A 165 11.87 17.75 4.93
C THR A 165 11.48 17.56 3.49
N PHE A 166 10.39 18.21 3.05
CA PHE A 166 9.92 18.14 1.68
C PHE A 166 10.66 19.12 0.78
N THR A 167 10.99 18.65 -0.42
CA THR A 167 11.63 19.41 -1.49
C THR A 167 10.87 19.20 -2.80
N PRO A 168 11.12 20.00 -3.85
CA PRO A 168 10.49 19.78 -5.16
C PRO A 168 10.80 18.41 -5.80
N THR A 169 11.85 17.72 -5.33
CA THR A 169 12.29 16.42 -5.87
C THR A 169 11.86 15.23 -5.02
N GLY A 170 11.38 15.47 -3.80
CA GLY A 170 10.97 14.39 -2.89
C GLY A 170 11.05 14.79 -1.42
N ALA A 171 11.14 13.80 -0.54
CA ALA A 171 11.23 13.96 0.91
C ALA A 171 12.60 13.47 1.42
N THR A 172 13.33 14.32 2.13
CA THR A 172 14.51 13.91 2.90
C THR A 172 14.05 13.52 4.29
N ILE A 173 14.33 12.28 4.69
CA ILE A 173 14.06 11.77 6.03
C ILE A 173 15.38 11.65 6.79
N SER A 174 15.40 12.06 8.06
CA SER A 174 16.61 12.00 8.87
C SER A 174 16.32 11.78 10.35
N ASN A 175 17.22 11.02 10.98
CA ASN A 175 17.28 10.86 12.42
C ASN A 175 18.73 11.05 12.87
N GLN A 176 19.03 12.22 13.42
CA GLN A 176 20.39 12.57 13.86
C GLN A 176 20.74 11.99 15.25
N GLN A 177 19.74 11.59 15.98
CA GLN A 177 19.91 10.95 17.28
C GLN A 177 18.94 9.78 17.34
N PRO A 178 19.42 8.53 17.39
CA PRO A 178 18.55 7.40 17.67
C PRO A 178 17.80 7.73 18.96
N VAL A 179 16.48 7.85 18.86
CA VAL A 179 15.66 8.14 20.03
C VAL A 179 15.80 6.93 20.94
N ILE A 180 16.59 7.07 21.99
CA ILE A 180 16.33 6.31 23.21
C ILE A 180 14.99 6.88 23.67
N SER A 181 13.91 6.26 23.20
CA SER A 181 12.57 6.72 23.44
C SER A 181 12.36 6.84 24.95
N HIS A 182 12.10 8.05 25.41
CA HIS A 182 11.58 8.25 26.77
C HIS A 182 10.12 7.81 26.88
N HIS A 183 9.49 7.41 25.77
CA HIS A 183 8.14 6.87 25.70
C HIS A 183 8.21 5.35 25.77
N LEU A 184 7.79 4.79 26.91
CA LEU A 184 7.70 3.34 27.10
C LEU A 184 6.57 2.71 26.27
N ALA A 185 5.64 3.49 25.75
CA ALA A 185 4.52 3.03 24.95
C ALA A 185 4.04 4.10 23.94
N VAL A 186 3.47 3.65 22.83
CA VAL A 186 2.82 4.47 21.80
C VAL A 186 1.46 3.87 21.42
N ASP A 187 0.46 4.76 21.23
CA ASP A 187 -0.90 4.40 20.84
C ASP A 187 -1.10 4.77 19.36
N ILE A 188 -1.36 3.80 18.49
CA ILE A 188 -1.53 4.04 17.04
C ILE A 188 -2.77 3.30 16.53
N ASP A 189 -3.60 4.03 15.78
CA ASP A 189 -4.78 3.49 15.10
C ASP A 189 -4.45 3.15 13.63
N PHE A 190 -4.63 1.88 13.27
CA PHE A 190 -4.35 1.34 11.94
C PHE A 190 -5.59 1.17 11.05
N ASP A 191 -6.78 1.60 11.49
CA ASP A 191 -8.01 1.41 10.68
C ASP A 191 -7.87 2.01 9.27
N ARG A 192 -7.29 3.20 9.17
CA ARG A 192 -7.10 3.92 7.89
C ARG A 192 -5.77 3.61 7.20
N THR A 193 -4.79 3.08 7.91
CA THR A 193 -3.41 2.84 7.43
C THR A 193 -2.88 1.46 7.79
N PRO A 194 -3.65 0.39 7.50
CA PRO A 194 -3.26 -0.98 7.89
C PRO A 194 -1.97 -1.47 7.21
N ASP A 195 -1.53 -0.79 6.16
CA ASP A 195 -0.30 -1.16 5.44
C ASP A 195 0.97 -0.65 6.13
N LEU A 196 0.84 0.29 7.06
CA LEU A 196 1.94 0.77 7.91
C LEU A 196 2.24 -0.14 9.10
N TYR A 197 1.30 -1.03 9.47
CA TYR A 197 1.41 -1.86 10.68
C TYR A 197 2.72 -2.66 10.76
N PRO A 198 3.17 -3.40 9.72
CA PRO A 198 4.40 -4.19 9.82
C PRO A 198 5.64 -3.34 10.14
N ALA A 199 5.84 -2.24 9.42
CA ALA A 199 6.99 -1.37 9.64
C ALA A 199 6.97 -0.73 11.03
N ILE A 200 5.82 -0.22 11.48
CA ILE A 200 5.69 0.42 12.79
C ILE A 200 5.85 -0.59 13.93
N ALA A 201 5.20 -1.76 13.83
CA ALA A 201 5.25 -2.78 14.87
C ALA A 201 6.67 -3.31 15.07
N LEU A 202 7.40 -3.58 13.99
CA LEU A 202 8.78 -4.05 14.06
C LEU A 202 9.76 -2.94 14.47
N THR A 203 9.50 -1.68 14.09
CA THR A 203 10.24 -0.52 14.64
C THR A 203 10.09 -0.47 16.17
N CYS A 204 8.85 -0.56 16.68
CA CYS A 204 8.59 -0.58 18.11
C CYS A 204 9.33 -1.71 18.82
N GLU A 205 9.26 -2.93 18.26
CA GLU A 205 9.96 -4.08 18.83
C GLU A 205 11.48 -3.86 18.88
N ARG A 206 12.08 -3.38 17.78
CA ARG A 206 13.54 -3.13 17.72
C ARG A 206 14.01 -2.04 18.68
N LEU A 207 13.16 -1.05 18.92
CA LEU A 207 13.48 0.06 19.84
C LEU A 207 13.02 -0.20 21.28
N GLY A 208 12.40 -1.37 21.57
CA GLY A 208 11.91 -1.72 22.91
C GLY A 208 10.72 -0.87 23.36
N ILE A 209 9.90 -0.40 22.41
CA ILE A 209 8.70 0.43 22.65
C ILE A 209 7.49 -0.48 22.66
N THR A 210 6.59 -0.31 23.63
CA THR A 210 5.31 -1.01 23.62
C THR A 210 4.34 -0.35 22.65
N LEU A 211 3.85 -1.11 21.66
CA LEU A 211 2.83 -0.64 20.73
C LEU A 211 1.43 -1.03 21.22
N HIS A 212 0.57 -0.04 21.46
CA HIS A 212 -0.86 -0.24 21.65
C HIS A 212 -1.56 0.04 20.32
N ALA A 213 -1.81 -1.03 19.55
CA ALA A 213 -2.43 -0.95 18.23
C ALA A 213 -3.96 -1.05 18.36
N THR A 214 -4.68 -0.11 17.73
CA THR A 214 -6.13 -0.16 17.52
C THR A 214 -6.46 -0.17 16.02
N GLY A 215 -7.72 -0.40 15.63
CA GLY A 215 -8.12 -0.46 14.21
C GLY A 215 -7.47 -1.63 13.46
N THR A 216 -7.24 -2.76 14.16
CA THR A 216 -6.44 -3.88 13.66
C THR A 216 -7.26 -4.95 12.94
N GLU A 217 -8.58 -4.83 12.88
CA GLU A 217 -9.50 -5.85 12.37
C GLU A 217 -9.19 -6.23 10.92
N ARG A 218 -8.75 -5.25 10.12
CA ARG A 218 -8.41 -5.46 8.70
C ARG A 218 -7.08 -6.18 8.49
N LEU A 219 -6.21 -6.23 9.50
CA LEU A 219 -4.88 -6.85 9.39
C LEU A 219 -4.95 -8.36 9.20
N ALA A 220 -5.98 -9.01 9.78
CA ALA A 220 -6.22 -10.44 9.60
C ALA A 220 -6.56 -10.84 8.15
N TYR A 221 -7.05 -9.89 7.35
CA TYR A 221 -7.54 -10.10 5.99
C TYR A 221 -6.64 -9.48 4.91
N LYS A 222 -5.39 -9.14 5.22
CA LYS A 222 -4.41 -8.70 4.23
C LYS A 222 -3.82 -9.89 3.45
N GLU A 223 -2.68 -9.74 2.80
CA GLU A 223 -1.97 -10.82 2.11
C GLU A 223 -1.70 -11.99 3.08
N SER A 224 -1.38 -11.67 4.31
CA SER A 224 -1.28 -12.58 5.45
C SER A 224 -2.16 -12.06 6.61
N ASN A 225 -2.34 -12.85 7.66
CA ASN A 225 -2.73 -12.32 8.97
C ASN A 225 -1.52 -11.61 9.57
N ARG A 226 -1.43 -10.29 9.40
CA ARG A 226 -0.26 -9.50 9.78
C ARG A 226 -0.01 -9.45 11.28
N LEU A 227 -1.05 -9.57 12.11
CA LEU A 227 -0.89 -9.66 13.56
C LEU A 227 -0.09 -10.89 13.96
N GLU A 228 -0.47 -12.05 13.41
CA GLU A 228 0.24 -13.30 13.66
C GLU A 228 1.63 -13.31 12.98
N ALA A 229 1.72 -12.76 11.76
CA ALA A 229 2.97 -12.72 11.01
C ALA A 229 4.05 -11.90 11.74
N VAL A 230 3.69 -10.75 12.31
CA VAL A 230 4.58 -9.94 13.17
C VAL A 230 4.94 -10.70 14.43
N ALA A 231 3.97 -11.28 15.12
CA ALA A 231 4.19 -12.02 16.39
C ALA A 231 5.13 -13.22 16.24
N HIS A 232 5.20 -13.81 15.06
CA HIS A 232 6.05 -14.98 14.77
C HIS A 232 7.27 -14.68 13.89
N HIS A 233 7.44 -13.44 13.43
CA HIS A 233 8.48 -13.01 12.47
C HIS A 233 8.47 -13.85 11.17
N GLU A 234 7.28 -14.11 10.63
CA GLU A 234 7.09 -14.90 9.41
C GLU A 234 6.65 -14.00 8.26
N THR A 235 7.17 -14.25 7.04
CA THR A 235 6.72 -13.47 5.87
C THR A 235 5.33 -13.88 5.41
N ARG A 236 5.01 -15.16 5.44
CA ARG A 236 3.75 -15.74 4.94
C ARG A 236 3.40 -15.26 3.52
N HIS A 237 4.42 -15.10 2.67
CA HIS A 237 4.31 -14.56 1.32
C HIS A 237 3.74 -13.13 1.24
N ASP A 238 3.78 -12.38 2.34
CA ASP A 238 3.39 -10.96 2.37
C ASP A 238 4.64 -10.10 2.18
N HIS A 239 4.68 -9.39 1.05
CA HIS A 239 5.80 -8.53 0.67
C HIS A 239 6.10 -7.44 1.70
N ARG A 240 5.09 -6.92 2.41
CA ARG A 240 5.27 -5.90 3.45
C ARG A 240 5.91 -6.50 4.70
N MET A 241 5.52 -7.72 5.06
CA MET A 241 6.18 -8.46 6.14
C MET A 241 7.64 -8.74 5.80
N ALA A 242 7.92 -9.20 4.56
CA ALA A 242 9.28 -9.49 4.13
C ALA A 242 10.18 -8.24 4.19
N MET A 243 9.70 -7.08 3.71
CA MET A 243 10.46 -5.83 3.77
C MET A 243 10.68 -5.34 5.20
N ALA A 244 9.66 -5.34 6.04
CA ALA A 244 9.76 -4.89 7.41
C ALA A 244 10.69 -5.79 8.24
N LEU A 245 10.56 -7.12 8.14
CA LEU A 245 11.46 -8.06 8.81
C LEU A 245 12.92 -7.85 8.39
N LEU A 246 13.17 -7.65 7.08
CA LEU A 246 14.51 -7.43 6.57
C LEU A 246 15.13 -6.14 7.14
N VAL A 247 14.35 -5.05 7.16
CA VAL A 247 14.79 -3.75 7.69
C VAL A 247 15.00 -3.81 9.20
N ALA A 248 14.14 -4.48 9.93
CA ALA A 248 14.29 -4.70 11.36
C ALA A 248 15.44 -5.66 11.72
N GLY A 249 16.07 -6.31 10.73
CA GLY A 249 17.19 -7.23 10.96
C GLY A 249 16.77 -8.61 11.48
N PHE A 250 15.53 -9.03 11.21
CA PHE A 250 15.06 -10.40 11.47
C PHE A 250 15.34 -11.31 10.28
N PRO A 251 15.41 -12.63 10.48
CA PRO A 251 15.47 -13.60 9.40
C PRO A 251 14.26 -13.49 8.48
N VAL A 252 14.48 -13.59 7.17
CA VAL A 252 13.42 -13.54 6.16
C VAL A 252 13.43 -14.85 5.37
N ASP A 253 12.33 -15.58 5.41
CA ASP A 253 12.15 -16.89 4.79
C ASP A 253 11.76 -16.81 3.31
N ASP A 254 11.14 -15.69 2.88
CA ASP A 254 10.74 -15.44 1.49
C ASP A 254 10.97 -13.96 1.11
N THR A 255 11.99 -13.72 0.30
CA THR A 255 12.25 -12.39 -0.28
C THR A 255 11.68 -12.21 -1.68
N GLU A 256 11.26 -13.28 -2.36
CA GLU A 256 10.74 -13.21 -3.72
C GLU A 256 9.38 -12.47 -3.75
N CYS A 257 8.59 -12.62 -2.70
CA CYS A 257 7.29 -11.92 -2.59
C CYS A 257 7.41 -10.40 -2.63
N ILE A 258 8.59 -9.81 -2.35
CA ILE A 258 8.84 -8.36 -2.41
C ILE A 258 8.60 -7.80 -3.82
N THR A 259 8.87 -8.58 -4.85
CA THR A 259 8.70 -8.16 -6.26
C THR A 259 7.26 -7.79 -6.60
N LYS A 260 6.30 -8.28 -5.83
CA LYS A 260 4.87 -7.97 -6.00
C LYS A 260 4.60 -6.46 -6.04
N SER A 261 5.27 -5.68 -5.17
CA SER A 261 5.05 -4.24 -5.07
C SER A 261 6.32 -3.40 -5.21
N TYR A 262 7.50 -3.96 -4.88
CA TYR A 262 8.74 -3.20 -4.84
C TYR A 262 9.95 -4.01 -5.41
N PRO A 263 9.98 -4.25 -6.73
CA PRO A 263 11.00 -5.12 -7.35
C PRO A 263 12.44 -4.65 -7.14
N THR A 264 12.67 -3.35 -6.95
CA THR A 264 14.03 -2.78 -6.75
C THR A 264 14.43 -2.66 -5.28
N PHE A 265 13.58 -3.08 -4.34
CA PHE A 265 13.82 -2.91 -2.91
C PHE A 265 15.14 -3.57 -2.44
N LEU A 266 15.34 -4.83 -2.79
CA LEU A 266 16.55 -5.56 -2.39
C LEU A 266 17.84 -4.93 -2.94
N GLN A 267 17.80 -4.42 -4.17
CA GLN A 267 18.93 -3.71 -4.76
C GLN A 267 19.23 -2.41 -3.98
N GLN A 268 18.20 -1.64 -3.63
CA GLN A 268 18.36 -0.41 -2.86
C GLN A 268 18.80 -0.70 -1.44
N TRP A 269 18.24 -1.74 -0.81
CA TRP A 269 18.65 -2.22 0.50
C TRP A 269 20.14 -2.57 0.55
N GLN A 270 20.63 -3.35 -0.41
CA GLN A 270 22.04 -3.71 -0.52
C GLN A 270 22.93 -2.47 -0.69
N ALA A 271 22.50 -1.48 -1.46
CA ALA A 271 23.27 -0.26 -1.68
C ALA A 271 23.39 0.65 -0.41
N ILE A 272 22.43 0.53 0.52
CA ILE A 272 22.45 1.31 1.77
C ILE A 272 23.23 0.58 2.88
N CYS A 273 23.19 -0.75 2.92
CA CYS A 273 23.85 -1.54 3.95
C CYS A 273 25.34 -1.80 3.69
N HIS A 274 25.87 -1.36 2.55
CA HIS A 274 27.28 -1.48 2.15
C HIS A 274 27.89 -0.13 1.85
#